data_57b6006531798a4212f1e0fe1b9f8f96
#
_entry.id   57b6006531798a4212f1e0fe1b9f8f96
#
_cell.length_a   1.000
_cell.length_b   1.000
_cell.length_c   1.000
_cell.angle_alpha   90.00
_cell.angle_beta   90.00
_cell.angle_gamma   90.00
#
_symmetry.space_group_name_H-M   'P 1'
#
loop_
_entity.id
_entity.type
_entity.pdbx_description
1 polymer ?
#
loop_
_entity_poly.entity_id
_entity_poly.type
_entity_poly.pdbx_seq_one_letter_code
_entity_poly.pdbx_strand_id
1 'polypeptide(L)'
;LPTYLNAAGHSGFTNAPTGSTVTLGFNVPQTGAYADEGADELRAFELAVEHLNGGGDGGMMNTFSSKVLEGNGILGKKVEYVTGDTQTKPDAARASARSMIEKDGAVMISGGSSSGVAVAVQALCQEAGIIFMAGLTHSNDTTGKDKKANGFRHFFNSYMSGAALAPVLANNYGTDRKAYHLTADYNWGYTTEEAVRTSTEAMGWETVAAVKTPLAQTDFSSYVAPVLNSGADVLVLNHYGGNMVNSLTSAVQFG
;
A
#
# COMPACT_ATOMS: atom_id res chain seq x y z
N LEU A 1 -24.78 -17.38 -1.19
CA LEU A 1 -23.38 -17.11 -0.87
C LEU A 1 -22.55 -18.34 -1.19
N PRO A 2 -21.38 -18.19 -1.82
CA PRO A 2 -20.52 -19.34 -2.11
C PRO A 2 -20.10 -20.07 -0.83
N THR A 3 -20.14 -21.39 -0.86
CA THR A 3 -19.90 -22.28 0.30
C THR A 3 -18.52 -22.10 0.97
N TYR A 4 -17.53 -21.55 0.24
CA TYR A 4 -16.18 -21.30 0.79
C TYR A 4 -16.15 -20.14 1.81
N LEU A 5 -17.11 -19.22 1.78
CA LEU A 5 -17.20 -18.17 2.81
C LEU A 5 -17.70 -18.73 4.16
N ASN A 6 -18.45 -19.85 4.13
CA ASN A 6 -18.87 -20.54 5.33
C ASN A 6 -17.77 -21.44 5.93
N ALA A 7 -16.82 -21.89 5.11
CA ALA A 7 -15.73 -22.75 5.57
C ALA A 7 -14.71 -22.04 6.48
N ALA A 8 -14.70 -20.70 6.51
CA ALA A 8 -13.84 -19.91 7.38
C ALA A 8 -14.44 -19.62 8.77
N GLY A 9 -15.58 -20.21 9.11
CA GLY A 9 -16.23 -20.03 10.40
C GLY A 9 -16.98 -18.69 10.55
N HIS A 10 -17.19 -17.96 9.46
CA HIS A 10 -17.95 -16.70 9.47
C HIS A 10 -19.39 -16.96 9.05
N SER A 11 -20.34 -16.56 9.89
CA SER A 11 -21.80 -16.67 9.66
C SER A 11 -22.35 -15.69 8.60
N GLY A 12 -21.51 -15.18 7.70
CA GLY A 12 -21.82 -14.18 6.68
C GLY A 12 -21.03 -12.88 6.89
N PHE A 13 -21.21 -11.93 5.99
CA PHE A 13 -20.63 -10.58 6.16
C PHE A 13 -21.35 -9.86 7.30
N THR A 14 -20.58 -9.28 8.23
CA THR A 14 -21.10 -8.58 9.40
C THR A 14 -22.04 -7.44 9.03
N ASN A 15 -21.73 -6.70 7.98
CA ASN A 15 -22.46 -5.52 7.50
C ASN A 15 -23.13 -5.75 6.14
N ALA A 16 -23.75 -6.92 5.93
CA ALA A 16 -24.46 -7.19 4.68
C ALA A 16 -25.51 -6.07 4.40
N PRO A 17 -25.42 -5.35 3.27
CA PRO A 17 -26.29 -4.22 3.00
C PRO A 17 -27.73 -4.71 2.71
N THR A 18 -28.66 -4.43 3.60
CA THR A 18 -30.08 -4.81 3.47
C THR A 18 -30.93 -3.72 2.82
N GLY A 19 -30.45 -2.46 2.82
CA GLY A 19 -31.14 -1.30 2.24
C GLY A 19 -30.79 -1.04 0.77
N SER A 20 -31.02 0.20 0.34
CA SER A 20 -30.72 0.70 -1.02
C SER A 20 -29.31 1.25 -1.18
N THR A 21 -28.51 1.27 -0.12
CA THR A 21 -27.14 1.77 -0.12
C THR A 21 -26.15 0.68 0.30
N VAL A 22 -24.88 0.86 -0.09
CA VAL A 22 -23.72 0.11 0.39
C VAL A 22 -22.66 1.11 0.82
N THR A 23 -22.12 0.96 2.03
CA THR A 23 -21.13 1.88 2.60
C THR A 23 -19.73 1.27 2.45
N LEU A 24 -18.81 2.04 1.85
CA LEU A 24 -17.38 1.74 1.77
C LEU A 24 -16.61 2.59 2.78
N GLY A 25 -15.54 2.05 3.37
CA GLY A 25 -14.66 2.77 4.25
C GLY A 25 -13.32 3.06 3.56
N PHE A 26 -12.93 4.34 3.45
CA PHE A 26 -11.65 4.76 2.91
C PHE A 26 -10.74 5.22 4.03
N ASN A 27 -9.82 4.36 4.41
CA ASN A 27 -8.92 4.55 5.56
C ASN A 27 -7.53 4.94 5.05
N VAL A 28 -7.34 6.23 4.80
CA VAL A 28 -6.13 6.79 4.19
C VAL A 28 -5.39 7.68 5.20
N PRO A 29 -4.08 7.92 5.04
CA PRO A 29 -3.37 8.88 5.88
C PRO A 29 -3.76 10.31 5.46
N GLN A 30 -4.61 10.96 6.22
CA GLN A 30 -4.95 12.38 6.03
C GLN A 30 -3.97 13.29 6.79
N THR A 31 -3.24 12.72 7.75
CA THR A 31 -2.13 13.34 8.47
C THR A 31 -0.97 12.35 8.60
N GLY A 32 0.21 12.84 9.03
CA GLY A 32 1.39 12.00 9.22
C GLY A 32 2.31 11.93 7.99
N ALA A 33 3.18 10.92 7.95
CA ALA A 33 4.28 10.85 6.99
C ALA A 33 3.85 10.71 5.52
N TYR A 34 2.63 10.23 5.26
CA TYR A 34 2.09 10.00 3.92
C TYR A 34 0.78 10.78 3.67
N ALA A 35 0.66 11.98 4.26
CA ALA A 35 -0.56 12.79 4.14
C ALA A 35 -0.85 13.21 2.68
N ASP A 36 0.17 13.55 1.92
CA ASP A 36 0.01 13.96 0.52
C ASP A 36 -0.48 12.80 -0.35
N GLU A 37 0.12 11.61 -0.17
CA GLU A 37 -0.29 10.40 -0.86
C GLU A 37 -1.71 9.97 -0.46
N GLY A 38 -2.05 10.11 0.81
CA GLY A 38 -3.41 9.82 1.31
C GLY A 38 -4.46 10.75 0.75
N ALA A 39 -4.13 12.02 0.54
CA ALA A 39 -5.02 12.99 -0.12
C ALA A 39 -5.28 12.61 -1.58
N ASP A 40 -4.25 12.16 -2.31
CA ASP A 40 -4.38 11.68 -3.69
C ASP A 40 -5.21 10.39 -3.76
N GLU A 41 -4.95 9.45 -2.85
CA GLU A 41 -5.69 8.19 -2.74
C GLU A 41 -7.18 8.45 -2.47
N LEU A 42 -7.50 9.39 -1.57
CA LEU A 42 -8.88 9.76 -1.26
C LEU A 42 -9.61 10.37 -2.46
N ARG A 43 -8.97 11.29 -3.19
CA ARG A 43 -9.54 11.87 -4.42
C ARG A 43 -9.86 10.81 -5.47
N ALA A 44 -9.00 9.79 -5.59
CA ALA A 44 -9.23 8.68 -6.51
C ALA A 44 -10.43 7.81 -6.08
N PHE A 45 -10.60 7.55 -4.79
CA PHE A 45 -11.77 6.83 -4.27
C PHE A 45 -13.06 7.62 -4.46
N GLU A 46 -13.05 8.92 -4.19
CA GLU A 46 -14.22 9.80 -4.38
C GLU A 46 -14.66 9.81 -5.85
N LEU A 47 -13.72 9.94 -6.78
CA LEU A 47 -13.98 9.86 -8.22
C LEU A 47 -14.55 8.48 -8.60
N ALA A 48 -14.02 7.40 -8.06
CA ALA A 48 -14.54 6.05 -8.32
C ALA A 48 -15.97 5.89 -7.82
N VAL A 49 -16.32 6.43 -6.65
CA VAL A 49 -17.69 6.41 -6.11
C VAL A 49 -18.64 7.25 -6.98
N GLU A 50 -18.21 8.43 -7.43
CA GLU A 50 -18.97 9.26 -8.36
C GLU A 50 -19.32 8.48 -9.64
N HIS A 51 -18.32 7.85 -10.26
CA HIS A 51 -18.51 7.06 -11.48
C HIS A 51 -19.40 5.82 -11.24
N LEU A 52 -19.22 5.11 -10.12
CA LEU A 52 -20.05 3.96 -9.78
C LEU A 52 -21.53 4.33 -9.64
N ASN A 53 -21.81 5.53 -9.15
CA ASN A 53 -23.18 6.06 -9.02
C ASN A 53 -23.72 6.74 -10.29
N GLY A 54 -22.98 6.69 -11.41
CA GLY A 54 -23.42 7.24 -12.70
C GLY A 54 -23.12 8.72 -12.91
N GLY A 55 -22.28 9.34 -12.04
CA GLY A 55 -21.79 10.71 -12.20
C GLY A 55 -20.62 10.83 -13.19
N GLY A 56 -20.18 12.08 -13.45
CA GLY A 56 -18.97 12.35 -14.25
C GLY A 56 -19.02 11.86 -15.69
N ASP A 57 -20.20 11.91 -16.35
CA ASP A 57 -20.44 11.35 -17.69
C ASP A 57 -20.13 9.84 -17.78
N GLY A 58 -20.17 9.13 -16.63
CA GLY A 58 -19.87 7.71 -16.51
C GLY A 58 -18.38 7.39 -16.57
N GLY A 59 -17.52 8.36 -16.85
CA GLY A 59 -16.06 8.24 -16.83
C GLY A 59 -15.52 6.95 -17.42
N MET A 60 -14.51 6.38 -16.75
CA MET A 60 -13.95 5.08 -17.11
C MET A 60 -14.97 3.93 -17.03
N MET A 61 -16.02 4.02 -16.20
CA MET A 61 -17.02 2.96 -16.07
C MET A 61 -17.76 2.70 -17.39
N ASN A 62 -17.93 3.73 -18.24
CA ASN A 62 -18.52 3.57 -19.58
C ASN A 62 -17.63 2.75 -20.54
N THR A 63 -16.36 2.57 -20.23
CA THR A 63 -15.43 1.77 -21.05
C THR A 63 -15.43 0.28 -20.69
N PHE A 64 -16.02 -0.08 -19.55
CA PHE A 64 -16.10 -1.47 -19.11
C PHE A 64 -17.43 -2.10 -19.55
N SER A 65 -17.36 -3.10 -20.41
CA SER A 65 -18.50 -3.94 -20.79
C SER A 65 -18.93 -4.87 -19.65
N SER A 66 -19.23 -4.33 -18.49
CA SER A 66 -19.65 -5.11 -17.32
C SER A 66 -21.06 -4.73 -16.91
N LYS A 67 -21.98 -5.69 -16.98
CA LYS A 67 -23.35 -5.51 -16.46
C LYS A 67 -23.42 -5.18 -14.97
N VAL A 68 -22.35 -5.42 -14.23
CA VAL A 68 -22.24 -5.11 -12.80
C VAL A 68 -21.91 -3.63 -12.56
N LEU A 69 -21.37 -2.93 -13.59
CA LEU A 69 -20.85 -1.56 -13.51
C LEU A 69 -21.66 -0.57 -14.37
N GLU A 70 -22.93 -0.82 -14.59
CA GLU A 70 -23.80 0.01 -15.44
C GLU A 70 -24.20 1.38 -14.82
N GLY A 71 -23.39 1.94 -13.92
CA GLY A 71 -23.63 3.26 -13.33
C GLY A 71 -24.76 3.31 -12.30
N ASN A 72 -25.16 2.16 -11.78
CA ASN A 72 -26.23 2.03 -10.79
C ASN A 72 -25.71 1.59 -9.42
N GLY A 73 -24.49 2.00 -9.07
CA GLY A 73 -23.82 1.62 -7.84
C GLY A 73 -23.28 0.19 -7.87
N ILE A 74 -23.20 -0.45 -6.73
CA ILE A 74 -22.76 -1.83 -6.56
C ILE A 74 -23.96 -2.73 -6.27
N LEU A 75 -24.17 -3.76 -7.09
CA LEU A 75 -25.31 -4.69 -6.98
C LEU A 75 -26.67 -3.95 -6.99
N GLY A 76 -26.80 -2.90 -7.76
CA GLY A 76 -28.01 -2.07 -7.84
C GLY A 76 -28.24 -1.20 -6.60
N LYS A 77 -27.25 -1.01 -5.74
CA LYS A 77 -27.32 -0.16 -4.55
C LYS A 77 -26.42 1.05 -4.72
N LYS A 78 -26.90 2.22 -4.30
CA LYS A 78 -26.09 3.44 -4.28
C LYS A 78 -24.86 3.22 -3.37
N VAL A 79 -23.70 3.62 -3.86
CA VAL A 79 -22.47 3.59 -3.08
C VAL A 79 -22.37 4.86 -2.23
N GLU A 80 -22.22 4.68 -0.94
CA GLU A 80 -21.85 5.73 0.02
C GLU A 80 -20.47 5.39 0.61
N TYR A 81 -19.78 6.38 1.17
CA TYR A 81 -18.48 6.13 1.78
C TYR A 81 -18.30 6.97 3.05
N VAL A 82 -17.43 6.47 3.90
CA VAL A 82 -16.90 7.16 5.07
C VAL A 82 -15.38 7.14 5.03
N THR A 83 -14.75 8.13 5.65
CA THR A 83 -13.31 8.27 5.63
C THR A 83 -12.71 8.17 7.02
N GLY A 84 -11.47 7.69 7.11
CA GLY A 84 -10.71 7.63 8.34
C GLY A 84 -9.28 8.12 8.12
N ASP A 85 -8.67 8.65 9.18
CA ASP A 85 -7.27 9.07 9.18
C ASP A 85 -6.39 7.99 9.82
N THR A 86 -5.50 7.38 9.04
CA THR A 86 -4.56 6.38 9.54
C THR A 86 -3.36 7.00 10.24
N GLN A 87 -3.08 8.30 10.03
CA GLN A 87 -1.88 8.98 10.51
C GLN A 87 -0.57 8.27 10.13
N THR A 88 -0.61 7.39 9.12
CA THR A 88 0.48 6.45 8.78
C THR A 88 0.85 5.50 9.95
N LYS A 89 -0.04 5.30 10.93
CA LYS A 89 0.18 4.51 12.15
C LYS A 89 -0.81 3.35 12.25
N PRO A 90 -0.35 2.10 12.48
CA PRO A 90 -1.22 0.93 12.58
C PRO A 90 -2.34 1.06 13.62
N ASP A 91 -2.06 1.61 14.81
CA ASP A 91 -3.06 1.71 15.88
C ASP A 91 -4.15 2.75 15.56
N ALA A 92 -3.78 3.92 15.03
CA ALA A 92 -4.74 4.93 14.58
C ALA A 92 -5.62 4.36 13.44
N ALA A 93 -5.01 3.66 12.50
CA ALA A 93 -5.71 3.02 11.39
C ALA A 93 -6.69 1.94 11.86
N ARG A 94 -6.32 1.11 12.84
CA ARG A 94 -7.24 0.13 13.44
C ARG A 94 -8.42 0.80 14.15
N ALA A 95 -8.17 1.90 14.88
CA ALA A 95 -9.22 2.62 15.60
C ALA A 95 -10.21 3.27 14.63
N SER A 96 -9.74 3.93 13.57
CA SER A 96 -10.61 4.55 12.56
C SER A 96 -11.37 3.49 11.74
N ALA A 97 -10.71 2.40 11.31
CA ALA A 97 -11.37 1.29 10.61
C ALA A 97 -12.46 0.64 11.46
N ARG A 98 -12.21 0.40 12.76
CA ARG A 98 -13.21 -0.12 13.69
C ARG A 98 -14.43 0.79 13.78
N SER A 99 -14.24 2.10 13.87
CA SER A 99 -15.35 3.06 13.87
C SER A 99 -16.19 2.96 12.59
N MET A 100 -15.56 2.94 11.44
CA MET A 100 -16.25 2.79 10.14
C MET A 100 -17.05 1.48 10.04
N ILE A 101 -16.52 0.40 10.60
CA ILE A 101 -17.19 -0.90 10.60
C ILE A 101 -18.38 -0.91 11.56
N GLU A 102 -18.16 -0.49 12.81
CA GLU A 102 -19.13 -0.67 13.91
C GLU A 102 -20.21 0.41 13.93
N LYS A 103 -19.87 1.65 13.55
CA LYS A 103 -20.83 2.78 13.59
C LYS A 103 -21.45 3.08 12.24
N ASP A 104 -20.64 3.01 11.17
CA ASP A 104 -21.06 3.44 9.85
C ASP A 104 -21.48 2.28 8.94
N GLY A 105 -21.28 1.04 9.39
CA GLY A 105 -21.70 -0.16 8.67
C GLY A 105 -20.89 -0.45 7.40
N ALA A 106 -19.63 -0.01 7.33
CA ALA A 106 -18.77 -0.26 6.17
C ALA A 106 -18.63 -1.77 5.90
N VAL A 107 -18.85 -2.18 4.66
CA VAL A 107 -18.75 -3.58 4.20
C VAL A 107 -17.35 -3.94 3.70
N MET A 108 -16.57 -2.92 3.37
CA MET A 108 -15.20 -3.02 2.91
C MET A 108 -14.41 -1.84 3.47
N ILE A 109 -13.17 -2.10 3.87
CA ILE A 109 -12.19 -1.05 4.13
C ILE A 109 -11.14 -1.10 3.01
N SER A 110 -10.84 0.04 2.42
CA SER A 110 -9.76 0.21 1.44
C SER A 110 -8.83 1.36 1.84
N GLY A 111 -7.63 1.38 1.28
CA GLY A 111 -6.67 2.45 1.48
C GLY A 111 -5.40 1.99 2.20
N GLY A 112 -4.81 2.92 2.93
CA GLY A 112 -3.58 2.71 3.68
C GLY A 112 -2.33 2.77 2.81
N SER A 113 -1.71 3.92 2.64
CA SER A 113 -0.45 4.09 1.90
C SER A 113 0.74 3.38 2.58
N SER A 114 0.59 2.97 3.84
CA SER A 114 1.60 2.23 4.60
C SER A 114 1.29 0.73 4.67
N SER A 115 2.25 -0.12 4.29
CA SER A 115 2.06 -1.57 4.37
C SER A 115 1.93 -2.10 5.81
N GLY A 116 2.54 -1.44 6.79
CA GLY A 116 2.32 -1.77 8.21
C GLY A 116 0.87 -1.51 8.64
N VAL A 117 0.26 -0.43 8.13
CA VAL A 117 -1.16 -0.12 8.30
C VAL A 117 -2.02 -1.20 7.63
N ALA A 118 -1.71 -1.58 6.39
CA ALA A 118 -2.47 -2.59 5.65
C ALA A 118 -2.53 -3.94 6.40
N VAL A 119 -1.40 -4.41 6.91
CA VAL A 119 -1.34 -5.65 7.70
C VAL A 119 -2.22 -5.57 8.94
N ALA A 120 -2.20 -4.44 9.66
CA ALA A 120 -2.97 -4.25 10.88
C ALA A 120 -4.48 -4.15 10.62
N VAL A 121 -4.88 -3.38 9.59
CA VAL A 121 -6.30 -3.18 9.24
C VAL A 121 -6.89 -4.45 8.63
N GLN A 122 -6.14 -5.16 7.78
CA GLN A 122 -6.60 -6.44 7.20
C GLN A 122 -6.88 -7.48 8.28
N ALA A 123 -6.08 -7.53 9.36
CA ALA A 123 -6.34 -8.41 10.49
C ALA A 123 -7.67 -8.05 11.20
N LEU A 124 -7.92 -6.77 11.43
CA LEU A 124 -9.19 -6.28 11.97
C LEU A 124 -10.39 -6.63 11.06
N CYS A 125 -10.25 -6.41 9.75
CA CYS A 125 -11.31 -6.73 8.78
C CYS A 125 -11.62 -8.24 8.76
N GLN A 126 -10.59 -9.09 8.92
CA GLN A 126 -10.79 -10.54 9.07
C GLN A 126 -11.56 -10.89 10.33
N GLU A 127 -11.22 -10.27 11.46
CA GLU A 127 -11.94 -10.46 12.74
C GLU A 127 -13.40 -10.00 12.63
N ALA A 128 -13.64 -8.88 11.95
CA ALA A 128 -14.96 -8.31 11.75
C ALA A 128 -15.79 -8.99 10.64
N GLY A 129 -15.22 -9.89 9.86
CA GLY A 129 -15.91 -10.57 8.75
C GLY A 129 -16.24 -9.65 7.57
N ILE A 130 -15.41 -8.62 7.30
CA ILE A 130 -15.56 -7.73 6.16
C ILE A 130 -14.36 -7.78 5.22
N ILE A 131 -14.49 -7.19 4.03
CA ILE A 131 -13.44 -7.16 3.03
C ILE A 131 -12.39 -6.10 3.37
N PHE A 132 -11.12 -6.44 3.21
CA PHE A 132 -10.03 -5.48 3.10
C PHE A 132 -9.48 -5.48 1.67
N MET A 133 -9.41 -4.30 1.05
CA MET A 133 -8.75 -4.09 -0.24
C MET A 133 -7.52 -3.21 -0.02
N ALA A 134 -6.34 -3.79 -0.17
CA ALA A 134 -5.11 -3.02 -0.09
C ALA A 134 -5.08 -1.99 -1.22
N GLY A 135 -5.02 -0.71 -0.85
CA GLY A 135 -4.87 0.40 -1.76
C GLY A 135 -3.41 0.51 -2.24
N LEU A 136 -2.75 1.57 -1.86
CA LEU A 136 -1.38 1.89 -2.27
C LEU A 136 -0.32 1.22 -1.35
N THR A 137 -0.37 -0.11 -1.16
CA THR A 137 0.53 -0.84 -0.24
C THR A 137 1.17 -2.04 -0.93
N HIS A 138 2.49 -2.11 -0.97
CA HIS A 138 3.23 -3.04 -1.85
C HIS A 138 4.03 -4.12 -1.12
N SER A 139 4.03 -4.18 0.22
CA SER A 139 4.76 -5.24 0.92
C SER A 139 4.32 -6.64 0.48
N ASN A 140 5.27 -7.55 0.33
CA ASN A 140 5.00 -8.97 0.09
C ASN A 140 4.15 -9.59 1.20
N ASP A 141 4.32 -9.11 2.43
CA ASP A 141 3.70 -9.68 3.63
C ASP A 141 2.17 -9.58 3.60
N THR A 142 1.60 -8.50 3.02
CA THR A 142 0.15 -8.27 3.01
C THR A 142 -0.63 -9.43 2.39
N THR A 143 -0.14 -10.04 1.33
CA THR A 143 -0.76 -11.21 0.69
C THR A 143 0.12 -12.46 0.76
N GLY A 144 1.21 -12.40 1.52
CA GLY A 144 2.15 -13.48 1.82
C GLY A 144 1.97 -14.02 3.24
N LYS A 145 2.94 -13.76 4.12
CA LYS A 145 2.97 -14.33 5.48
C LYS A 145 1.83 -13.82 6.37
N ASP A 146 1.37 -12.57 6.18
CA ASP A 146 0.32 -11.95 6.98
C ASP A 146 -1.06 -11.99 6.30
N LYS A 147 -1.19 -12.71 5.17
CA LYS A 147 -2.44 -12.81 4.40
C LYS A 147 -3.64 -13.20 5.27
N LYS A 148 -4.79 -12.65 4.92
CA LYS A 148 -6.09 -13.01 5.49
C LYS A 148 -7.05 -13.44 4.39
N ALA A 149 -8.03 -14.27 4.72
CA ALA A 149 -9.00 -14.79 3.74
C ALA A 149 -9.85 -13.66 3.11
N ASN A 150 -10.10 -12.59 3.87
CA ASN A 150 -10.87 -11.42 3.42
C ASN A 150 -9.99 -10.29 2.89
N GLY A 151 -8.67 -10.48 2.78
CA GLY A 151 -7.70 -9.49 2.32
C GLY A 151 -7.34 -9.68 0.85
N PHE A 152 -7.44 -8.59 0.08
CA PHE A 152 -7.15 -8.57 -1.35
C PHE A 152 -6.17 -7.46 -1.70
N ARG A 153 -5.50 -7.62 -2.84
CA ARG A 153 -4.58 -6.64 -3.44
C ARG A 153 -4.89 -6.51 -4.93
N HIS A 154 -4.83 -5.30 -5.45
CA HIS A 154 -4.90 -5.05 -6.89
C HIS A 154 -3.60 -4.46 -7.48
N PHE A 155 -2.64 -4.12 -6.62
CA PHE A 155 -1.32 -3.60 -7.00
C PHE A 155 -0.25 -4.70 -7.05
N PHE A 156 0.88 -4.37 -7.69
CA PHE A 156 2.12 -5.15 -7.62
C PHE A 156 2.66 -5.20 -6.18
N ASN A 157 3.60 -6.11 -5.93
CA ASN A 157 4.28 -6.23 -4.64
C ASN A 157 5.78 -5.95 -4.78
N SER A 158 6.48 -5.89 -3.64
CA SER A 158 7.93 -5.61 -3.60
C SER A 158 8.75 -6.61 -4.41
N TYR A 159 8.38 -7.90 -4.41
CA TYR A 159 9.06 -8.92 -5.23
C TYR A 159 9.00 -8.57 -6.72
N MET A 160 7.82 -8.18 -7.21
CA MET A 160 7.64 -7.78 -8.61
C MET A 160 8.47 -6.54 -8.95
N SER A 161 8.60 -5.60 -8.00
CA SER A 161 9.43 -4.40 -8.16
C SER A 161 10.91 -4.77 -8.31
N GLY A 162 11.45 -5.62 -7.43
CA GLY A 162 12.83 -6.08 -7.50
C GLY A 162 13.12 -6.84 -8.80
N ALA A 163 12.24 -7.77 -9.16
CA ALA A 163 12.36 -8.58 -10.38
C ALA A 163 12.30 -7.73 -11.67
N ALA A 164 11.46 -6.69 -11.69
CA ALA A 164 11.36 -5.79 -12.84
C ALA A 164 12.55 -4.82 -12.93
N LEU A 165 13.07 -4.37 -11.79
CA LEU A 165 14.17 -3.40 -11.73
C LEU A 165 15.51 -4.04 -12.09
N ALA A 166 15.77 -5.28 -11.67
CA ALA A 166 17.06 -5.95 -11.84
C ALA A 166 17.59 -5.95 -13.28
N PRO A 167 16.85 -6.38 -14.32
CA PRO A 167 17.35 -6.35 -15.69
C PRO A 167 17.62 -4.92 -16.20
N VAL A 168 16.87 -3.93 -15.73
CA VAL A 168 17.13 -2.52 -16.09
C VAL A 168 18.45 -2.04 -15.49
N LEU A 169 18.72 -2.40 -14.24
CA LEU A 169 19.99 -2.09 -13.58
C LEU A 169 21.16 -2.80 -14.25
N ALA A 170 21.03 -4.09 -14.59
CA ALA A 170 22.07 -4.84 -15.28
C ALA A 170 22.43 -4.22 -16.63
N ASN A 171 21.42 -3.81 -17.41
CA ASN A 171 21.64 -3.19 -18.73
C ASN A 171 22.30 -1.82 -18.64
N ASN A 172 22.04 -1.03 -17.61
CA ASN A 172 22.55 0.34 -17.50
C ASN A 172 23.83 0.45 -16.68
N TYR A 173 24.04 -0.43 -15.72
CA TYR A 173 25.16 -0.34 -14.77
C TYR A 173 26.09 -1.55 -14.76
N GLY A 174 25.72 -2.65 -15.44
CA GLY A 174 26.49 -3.91 -15.43
C GLY A 174 26.12 -4.82 -14.25
N THR A 175 26.84 -5.94 -14.14
CA THR A 175 26.53 -7.04 -13.20
C THR A 175 27.58 -7.20 -12.09
N ASP A 176 28.48 -6.26 -11.92
CA ASP A 176 29.63 -6.32 -10.99
C ASP A 176 29.67 -5.09 -10.04
N ARG A 177 28.50 -4.65 -9.57
CA ARG A 177 28.40 -3.47 -8.70
C ARG A 177 28.31 -3.82 -7.24
N LYS A 178 28.71 -2.84 -6.41
CA LYS A 178 28.58 -2.88 -4.95
C LYS A 178 27.50 -1.89 -4.52
N ALA A 179 26.46 -2.42 -3.88
CA ALA A 179 25.29 -1.66 -3.45
C ALA A 179 25.30 -1.36 -1.95
N TYR A 180 24.96 -0.13 -1.60
CA TYR A 180 24.65 0.28 -0.22
C TYR A 180 23.16 0.63 -0.16
N HIS A 181 22.40 0.00 0.72
CA HIS A 181 20.97 0.24 0.86
C HIS A 181 20.67 1.15 2.04
N LEU A 182 19.89 2.21 1.81
CA LEU A 182 19.17 2.93 2.86
C LEU A 182 17.70 2.55 2.78
N THR A 183 17.16 2.08 3.88
CA THR A 183 15.85 1.39 3.92
C THR A 183 14.96 2.03 4.96
N ALA A 184 13.76 2.46 4.56
CA ALA A 184 12.76 2.98 5.49
C ALA A 184 12.36 1.91 6.51
N ASP A 185 12.42 2.26 7.80
CA ASP A 185 12.26 1.33 8.94
C ASP A 185 10.80 0.96 9.19
N TYR A 186 10.17 0.25 8.21
CA TYR A 186 8.82 -0.30 8.31
C TYR A 186 8.61 -1.45 7.33
N ASN A 187 7.46 -2.11 7.40
CA ASN A 187 7.15 -3.36 6.71
C ASN A 187 7.43 -3.32 5.18
N TRP A 188 7.02 -2.27 4.46
CA TRP A 188 7.31 -2.16 3.03
C TRP A 188 8.80 -2.00 2.75
N GLY A 189 9.49 -1.17 3.54
CA GLY A 189 10.93 -0.95 3.37
C GLY A 189 11.70 -2.27 3.43
N TYR A 190 11.38 -3.12 4.42
CA TYR A 190 12.06 -4.41 4.58
C TYR A 190 11.84 -5.34 3.40
N THR A 191 10.59 -5.49 2.95
CA THR A 191 10.28 -6.40 1.84
C THR A 191 10.77 -5.87 0.50
N THR A 192 10.90 -4.55 0.35
CA THR A 192 11.43 -3.92 -0.86
C THR A 192 12.95 -4.03 -0.91
N GLU A 193 13.64 -3.73 0.20
CA GLU A 193 15.08 -3.94 0.32
C GLU A 193 15.45 -5.39 0.02
N GLU A 194 14.78 -6.35 0.67
CA GLU A 194 14.99 -7.78 0.44
C GLU A 194 14.78 -8.16 -1.04
N ALA A 195 13.71 -7.67 -1.67
CA ALA A 195 13.40 -7.99 -3.06
C ALA A 195 14.43 -7.40 -4.03
N VAL A 196 14.82 -6.13 -3.85
CA VAL A 196 15.82 -5.46 -4.69
C VAL A 196 17.19 -6.12 -4.47
N ARG A 197 17.61 -6.31 -3.22
CA ARG A 197 18.88 -6.94 -2.87
C ARG A 197 18.98 -8.36 -3.46
N THR A 198 17.99 -9.21 -3.21
CA THR A 198 18.00 -10.58 -3.73
C THR A 198 18.06 -10.61 -5.26
N SER A 199 17.32 -9.72 -5.93
CA SER A 199 17.30 -9.66 -7.39
C SER A 199 18.62 -9.14 -7.96
N THR A 200 19.26 -8.16 -7.31
CA THR A 200 20.56 -7.62 -7.75
C THR A 200 21.72 -8.57 -7.43
N GLU A 201 21.71 -9.24 -6.28
CA GLU A 201 22.68 -10.28 -5.93
C GLU A 201 22.61 -11.47 -6.91
N ALA A 202 21.41 -11.85 -7.35
CA ALA A 202 21.23 -12.88 -8.37
C ALA A 202 21.85 -12.51 -9.75
N MET A 203 22.04 -11.20 -10.02
CA MET A 203 22.74 -10.73 -11.21
C MET A 203 24.27 -10.62 -11.03
N GLY A 204 24.76 -10.77 -9.81
CA GLY A 204 26.18 -10.66 -9.49
C GLY A 204 26.60 -9.39 -8.73
N TRP A 205 25.65 -8.56 -8.30
CA TRP A 205 25.96 -7.43 -7.40
C TRP A 205 26.31 -7.92 -5.99
N GLU A 206 27.13 -7.13 -5.28
CA GLU A 206 27.45 -7.33 -3.87
C GLU A 206 26.72 -6.29 -3.02
N THR A 207 26.03 -6.71 -1.95
CA THR A 207 25.50 -5.77 -0.96
C THR A 207 26.55 -5.51 0.12
N VAL A 208 27.09 -4.30 0.18
CA VAL A 208 28.11 -3.93 1.19
C VAL A 208 27.48 -3.52 2.52
N ALA A 209 26.27 -2.96 2.50
CA ALA A 209 25.49 -2.65 3.70
C ALA A 209 24.00 -2.44 3.39
N ALA A 210 23.16 -2.67 4.40
CA ALA A 210 21.75 -2.31 4.41
C ALA A 210 21.44 -1.64 5.76
N VAL A 211 21.12 -0.35 5.75
CA VAL A 211 20.93 0.47 6.94
C VAL A 211 19.50 0.98 6.99
N LYS A 212 18.84 0.80 8.14
CA LYS A 212 17.49 1.27 8.39
C LYS A 212 17.47 2.73 8.78
N THR A 213 16.50 3.46 8.26
CA THR A 213 16.28 4.88 8.54
C THR A 213 14.85 5.11 9.03
N PRO A 214 14.63 5.93 10.07
CA PRO A 214 13.29 6.21 10.56
C PRO A 214 12.38 6.77 9.47
N LEU A 215 11.10 6.36 9.46
CA LEU A 215 10.14 6.83 8.45
C LEU A 215 9.92 8.36 8.48
N ALA A 216 10.02 8.97 9.67
CA ALA A 216 9.88 10.42 9.85
C ALA A 216 11.20 11.20 9.65
N GLN A 217 12.27 10.56 9.14
CA GLN A 217 13.56 11.20 8.92
C GLN A 217 13.46 12.26 7.81
N THR A 218 13.99 13.45 8.08
CA THR A 218 14.01 14.57 7.12
C THR A 218 15.41 14.95 6.67
N ASP A 219 16.41 14.79 7.54
CA ASP A 219 17.84 15.02 7.22
C ASP A 219 18.58 13.69 7.21
N PHE A 220 19.02 13.28 6.02
CA PHE A 220 19.72 12.00 5.80
C PHE A 220 21.25 12.13 5.80
N SER A 221 21.81 13.29 6.09
CA SER A 221 23.26 13.54 6.04
C SER A 221 24.07 12.51 6.82
N SER A 222 23.62 12.14 8.03
CA SER A 222 24.29 11.15 8.89
C SER A 222 24.20 9.71 8.34
N TYR A 223 23.24 9.41 7.48
CA TYR A 223 23.06 8.11 6.81
C TYR A 223 23.79 8.05 5.48
N VAL A 224 23.92 9.19 4.77
CA VAL A 224 24.61 9.26 3.48
C VAL A 224 26.14 9.35 3.67
N ALA A 225 26.63 10.09 4.66
CA ALA A 225 28.06 10.26 4.89
C ALA A 225 28.86 8.94 4.96
N PRO A 226 28.40 7.88 5.63
CA PRO A 226 29.11 6.59 5.64
C PRO A 226 29.19 5.90 4.27
N VAL A 227 28.27 6.19 3.34
CA VAL A 227 28.24 5.59 1.99
C VAL A 227 29.53 5.95 1.23
N LEU A 228 30.00 7.19 1.36
CA LEU A 228 31.21 7.67 0.68
C LEU A 228 32.47 6.85 0.98
N ASN A 229 32.54 6.23 2.14
CA ASN A 229 33.68 5.43 2.58
C ASN A 229 33.40 3.92 2.60
N SER A 230 32.23 3.50 2.09
CA SER A 230 31.81 2.08 2.13
C SER A 230 32.41 1.23 1.01
N GLY A 231 32.92 1.88 -0.03
CA GLY A 231 33.35 1.21 -1.27
C GLY A 231 32.17 0.79 -2.17
N ALA A 232 30.96 1.30 -1.91
CA ALA A 232 29.80 1.08 -2.78
C ALA A 232 29.90 1.92 -4.06
N ASP A 233 29.46 1.35 -5.16
CA ASP A 233 29.33 2.03 -6.47
C ASP A 233 27.93 2.62 -6.65
N VAL A 234 26.94 2.05 -5.94
CA VAL A 234 25.52 2.38 -6.08
C VAL A 234 24.88 2.56 -4.70
N LEU A 235 24.22 3.69 -4.50
CA LEU A 235 23.31 3.90 -3.36
C LEU A 235 21.90 3.55 -3.78
N VAL A 236 21.29 2.59 -3.10
CA VAL A 236 19.90 2.17 -3.29
C VAL A 236 19.03 2.78 -2.18
N LEU A 237 18.08 3.63 -2.56
CA LEU A 237 17.14 4.25 -1.65
C LEU A 237 15.82 3.48 -1.66
N ASN A 238 15.59 2.65 -0.64
CA ASN A 238 14.32 1.95 -0.43
C ASN A 238 13.38 2.85 0.39
N HIS A 239 13.05 4.01 -0.18
CA HIS A 239 12.24 5.07 0.40
C HIS A 239 11.04 5.39 -0.49
N TYR A 240 10.06 6.14 0.05
CA TYR A 240 8.86 6.52 -0.67
C TYR A 240 8.39 7.91 -0.21
N GLY A 241 7.66 8.63 -1.08
CA GLY A 241 7.06 9.93 -0.78
C GLY A 241 8.08 10.97 -0.31
N GLY A 242 7.72 11.79 0.65
CA GLY A 242 8.59 12.82 1.23
C GLY A 242 9.90 12.26 1.81
N ASN A 243 9.89 11.02 2.31
CA ASN A 243 11.09 10.34 2.79
C ASN A 243 12.10 10.10 1.66
N MET A 244 11.62 9.73 0.45
CA MET A 244 12.47 9.59 -0.75
C MET A 244 13.04 10.94 -1.20
N VAL A 245 12.21 11.99 -1.25
CA VAL A 245 12.66 13.33 -1.65
C VAL A 245 13.78 13.81 -0.74
N ASN A 246 13.63 13.65 0.57
CA ASN A 246 14.62 14.09 1.55
C ASN A 246 15.93 13.28 1.46
N SER A 247 15.85 11.97 1.31
CA SER A 247 17.04 11.12 1.19
C SER A 247 17.79 11.34 -0.11
N LEU A 248 17.08 11.49 -1.22
CA LEU A 248 17.70 11.79 -2.52
C LEU A 248 18.36 13.18 -2.51
N THR A 249 17.69 14.19 -1.93
CA THR A 249 18.25 15.54 -1.79
C THR A 249 19.54 15.50 -0.97
N SER A 250 19.55 14.79 0.15
CA SER A 250 20.76 14.62 0.96
C SER A 250 21.85 13.88 0.16
N ALA A 251 21.53 12.81 -0.56
CA ALA A 251 22.50 12.07 -1.35
C ALA A 251 23.16 12.97 -2.42
N VAL A 252 22.36 13.76 -3.15
CA VAL A 252 22.87 14.69 -4.19
C VAL A 252 23.79 15.78 -3.60
N GLN A 253 23.53 16.25 -2.38
CA GLN A 253 24.39 17.23 -1.70
C GLN A 253 25.77 16.69 -1.33
N PHE A 254 25.89 15.37 -1.16
CA PHE A 254 27.17 14.73 -0.85
C PHE A 254 27.97 14.33 -2.12
N GLY A 255 27.41 14.48 -3.33
CA GLY A 255 28.03 14.13 -4.61
C GLY A 255 27.81 12.69 -4.98
#